data_45a4396af6b444aee6cd22393e70068f
#
_entry.id   45a4396af6b444aee6cd22393e70068f
#
_cell.length_a   1.000
_cell.length_b   1.000
_cell.length_c   1.000
_cell.angle_alpha   90.00
_cell.angle_beta   90.00
_cell.angle_gamma   90.00
#
_symmetry.space_group_name_H-M   'P 1'
#
loop_
_entity.id
_entity.type
_entity.pdbx_description
1 polymer ?
#
loop_
_entity_poly.entity_id
_entity_poly.type
_entity_poly.pdbx_seq_one_letter_code
_entity_poly.pdbx_strand_id
1 'polypeptide(L)'
;ISSSPSSASNLVFKDPRLRQDKGGGAWCPKNMVTKEGKEFLEVNLHNPRILTSVRTQGRFGNGHGVEYTEEYFVEYWRPGFNKWVRWRNRRGMELLAGNNNPYTEKEQIFDPAIVATKIRFIPYTSHMRMVCIRVELYGCPWTEGLVSYSMPQGIKRGSEVDLSDRTYDGREEGGYLSGGLGQLVDGQKGPDNFRLDVSGNGKGYEWVGWRNDTPSMLGHPVEITFEFDYSRNFTAIHLHMNNYFTKDVQVFSYAKVYLGAGANQFTGEPVHFSYIPDLVLEQARDVTIKLHSRAGRFLKLQLYFAARWIMLSEVIFESGKEKGGKRKRSSQAIKIYRHDERNHHYPHYKFVGHLSVPDKSKEPESKQFVGLVIGILTTVIVMLLAAITFIFYRNRRLKAALAPSTFYDQQGDLKVRNEKFPLCFVYDHFRRLFTWNFFSLKKNIITRRLLKSDYSRIIHSEVSKFT
;
A
#
# COMPACT_ATOMS: atom_id res chain seq x y z
N ILE A 1 -22.94 8.44 3.18
CA ILE A 1 -23.24 8.70 1.76
C ILE A 1 -23.92 10.06 1.67
N SER A 2 -23.46 10.92 0.81
CA SER A 2 -24.06 12.20 0.48
C SER A 2 -24.24 12.33 -1.04
N SER A 3 -25.09 13.21 -1.49
CA SER A 3 -25.35 13.46 -2.90
C SER A 3 -25.15 14.94 -3.24
N SER A 4 -25.18 15.29 -4.51
CA SER A 4 -25.08 16.68 -4.97
C SER A 4 -26.16 17.58 -4.33
N PRO A 5 -25.88 18.88 -4.13
CA PRO A 5 -26.86 19.82 -3.52
C PRO A 5 -28.19 19.89 -4.28
N SER A 6 -28.18 19.66 -5.58
CA SER A 6 -29.38 19.61 -6.42
C SER A 6 -30.31 18.44 -6.09
N SER A 7 -29.80 17.39 -5.41
CA SER A 7 -30.55 16.21 -5.00
C SER A 7 -31.18 16.32 -3.60
N ALA A 8 -31.09 17.47 -2.93
CA ALA A 8 -31.49 17.65 -1.53
C ALA A 8 -33.02 17.72 -1.30
N SER A 9 -33.86 17.25 -2.20
CA SER A 9 -35.31 17.20 -2.01
C SER A 9 -35.87 15.78 -2.15
N ASN A 10 -36.23 15.20 -1.02
CA ASN A 10 -37.31 14.21 -0.76
C ASN A 10 -37.31 12.82 -1.44
N LEU A 11 -36.34 12.47 -2.29
CA LEU A 11 -36.18 11.12 -2.84
C LEU A 11 -34.80 10.52 -2.51
N VAL A 12 -34.33 10.78 -1.29
CA VAL A 12 -33.10 10.12 -0.80
C VAL A 12 -33.46 8.68 -0.44
N PHE A 13 -33.30 7.78 -1.37
CA PHE A 13 -33.30 6.35 -1.08
C PHE A 13 -32.15 6.04 -0.13
N LYS A 14 -32.48 5.57 1.07
CA LYS A 14 -31.57 5.57 2.22
C LYS A 14 -30.41 4.58 2.14
N ASP A 15 -30.38 3.66 1.16
CA ASP A 15 -29.32 2.66 1.08
C ASP A 15 -29.00 2.23 -0.37
N PRO A 16 -28.07 2.90 -1.06
CA PRO A 16 -27.67 2.55 -2.42
C PRO A 16 -26.70 1.38 -2.49
N ARG A 17 -26.72 0.45 -1.53
CA ARG A 17 -25.89 -0.77 -1.55
C ARG A 17 -26.46 -1.80 -2.51
N LEU A 18 -25.58 -2.68 -3.01
CA LEU A 18 -25.99 -3.79 -3.88
C LEU A 18 -26.98 -4.71 -3.18
N ARG A 19 -27.86 -5.34 -3.96
CA ARG A 19 -28.82 -6.37 -3.50
C ARG A 19 -29.78 -5.91 -2.41
N GLN A 20 -29.93 -4.59 -2.23
CA GLN A 20 -30.85 -4.01 -1.26
C GLN A 20 -31.97 -3.25 -2.01
N ASP A 21 -33.24 -3.54 -1.65
CA ASP A 21 -34.40 -2.91 -2.30
C ASP A 21 -35.28 -2.12 -1.34
N LYS A 22 -34.81 -1.90 -0.10
CA LYS A 22 -35.54 -1.09 0.87
C LYS A 22 -35.63 0.38 0.43
N GLY A 23 -36.85 0.91 0.34
CA GLY A 23 -37.08 2.30 -0.03
C GLY A 23 -36.70 2.67 -1.47
N GLY A 24 -36.83 1.70 -2.40
CA GLY A 24 -36.44 1.85 -3.80
C GLY A 24 -35.00 1.46 -4.11
N GLY A 25 -34.16 1.23 -3.09
CA GLY A 25 -32.89 0.50 -3.13
C GLY A 25 -31.77 1.05 -3.99
N ALA A 26 -31.87 2.26 -4.53
CA ALA A 26 -30.84 2.86 -5.38
C ALA A 26 -30.78 4.37 -5.18
N TRP A 27 -29.64 4.98 -5.46
CA TRP A 27 -29.53 6.42 -5.61
C TRP A 27 -29.89 6.79 -7.06
N CYS A 28 -30.81 7.76 -7.20
CA CYS A 28 -31.20 8.35 -8.48
C CYS A 28 -31.03 9.87 -8.37
N PRO A 29 -30.41 10.55 -9.33
CA PRO A 29 -30.35 12.00 -9.35
C PRO A 29 -31.75 12.58 -9.51
N LYS A 30 -31.97 13.81 -9.02
CA LYS A 30 -33.25 14.51 -9.11
C LYS A 30 -33.60 14.81 -10.56
N ASN A 31 -32.60 15.21 -11.33
CA ASN A 31 -32.78 15.63 -12.72
C ASN A 31 -32.30 14.52 -13.67
N MET A 32 -32.79 14.57 -14.90
CA MET A 32 -32.26 13.72 -15.96
C MET A 32 -30.76 13.99 -16.18
N VAL A 33 -30.01 12.94 -16.33
CA VAL A 33 -28.57 13.03 -16.55
C VAL A 33 -28.30 13.35 -18.04
N THR A 34 -27.32 14.20 -18.26
CA THR A 34 -26.82 14.62 -19.56
C THR A 34 -25.32 14.40 -19.65
N LYS A 35 -24.69 14.76 -20.77
CA LYS A 35 -23.23 14.75 -20.98
C LYS A 35 -22.46 15.63 -19.99
N GLU A 36 -23.09 16.64 -19.38
CA GLU A 36 -22.42 17.60 -18.50
C GLU A 36 -22.06 17.06 -17.12
N GLY A 37 -22.65 15.93 -16.71
CA GLY A 37 -22.27 15.20 -15.48
C GLY A 37 -22.28 16.04 -14.20
N LYS A 38 -23.38 16.75 -13.91
CA LYS A 38 -23.48 17.65 -12.74
C LYS A 38 -23.92 16.94 -11.45
N GLU A 39 -24.65 15.84 -11.58
CA GLU A 39 -25.16 15.07 -10.44
C GLU A 39 -24.17 14.00 -10.01
N PHE A 40 -24.03 13.78 -8.71
CA PHE A 40 -23.11 12.76 -8.20
C PHE A 40 -23.62 12.10 -6.92
N LEU A 41 -23.22 10.85 -6.74
CA LEU A 41 -23.30 10.10 -5.50
C LEU A 41 -21.96 10.16 -4.79
N GLU A 42 -21.87 10.73 -3.59
CA GLU A 42 -20.66 10.78 -2.79
C GLU A 42 -20.69 9.72 -1.67
N VAL A 43 -19.64 8.96 -1.55
CA VAL A 43 -19.41 8.01 -0.46
C VAL A 43 -18.25 8.49 0.40
N ASN A 44 -18.50 8.70 1.69
CA ASN A 44 -17.48 9.02 2.69
C ASN A 44 -16.99 7.73 3.34
N LEU A 45 -15.70 7.45 3.21
CA LEU A 45 -15.04 6.26 3.76
C LEU A 45 -14.56 6.48 5.20
N HIS A 46 -14.66 7.69 5.72
CA HIS A 46 -14.20 8.17 7.03
C HIS A 46 -12.68 8.12 7.22
N ASN A 47 -12.06 6.99 6.95
CA ASN A 47 -10.62 6.78 7.04
C ASN A 47 -10.02 6.52 5.66
N PRO A 48 -8.73 6.80 5.44
CA PRO A 48 -8.06 6.50 4.18
C PRO A 48 -8.13 5.00 3.86
N ARG A 49 -8.53 4.70 2.64
CA ARG A 49 -8.61 3.34 2.10
C ARG A 49 -7.99 3.29 0.72
N ILE A 50 -7.39 2.15 0.40
CA ILE A 50 -7.04 1.81 -0.97
C ILE A 50 -8.22 1.04 -1.57
N LEU A 51 -8.79 1.58 -2.65
CA LEU A 51 -9.92 0.99 -3.37
C LEU A 51 -9.39 0.32 -4.63
N THR A 52 -9.72 -0.95 -4.81
CA THR A 52 -9.25 -1.79 -5.92
C THR A 52 -10.33 -2.05 -6.96
N SER A 53 -11.60 -2.04 -6.56
CA SER A 53 -12.71 -2.20 -7.50
C SER A 53 -14.03 -1.63 -6.95
N VAL A 54 -14.98 -1.47 -7.83
CA VAL A 54 -16.37 -1.15 -7.53
C VAL A 54 -17.29 -2.09 -8.28
N ARG A 55 -18.37 -2.51 -7.64
CA ARG A 55 -19.50 -3.15 -8.31
C ARG A 55 -20.70 -2.22 -8.31
N THR A 56 -21.40 -2.19 -9.43
CA THR A 56 -22.58 -1.36 -9.63
C THR A 56 -23.79 -2.19 -10.07
N GLN A 57 -24.98 -1.72 -9.72
CA GLN A 57 -26.28 -2.20 -10.22
C GLN A 57 -27.19 -1.01 -10.47
N GLY A 58 -28.22 -1.19 -11.29
CA GLY A 58 -29.33 -0.25 -11.41
C GLY A 58 -30.36 -0.39 -10.29
N ARG A 59 -31.53 0.20 -10.47
CA ARG A 59 -32.66 0.15 -9.54
C ARG A 59 -33.50 -1.09 -9.78
N PHE A 60 -33.70 -1.91 -8.73
CA PHE A 60 -34.56 -3.09 -8.82
C PHE A 60 -36.05 -2.73 -8.77
N GLY A 61 -36.46 -1.82 -7.87
CA GLY A 61 -37.81 -1.28 -7.77
C GLY A 61 -38.89 -2.34 -7.65
N ASN A 62 -38.71 -3.34 -6.78
CA ASN A 62 -39.61 -4.50 -6.63
C ASN A 62 -39.86 -5.26 -7.96
N GLY A 63 -38.88 -5.33 -8.84
CA GLY A 63 -38.96 -5.97 -10.13
C GLY A 63 -39.51 -5.09 -11.26
N HIS A 64 -39.86 -3.84 -10.98
CA HIS A 64 -40.39 -2.87 -11.96
C HIS A 64 -39.39 -1.78 -12.35
N GLY A 65 -38.20 -1.75 -11.70
CA GLY A 65 -37.18 -0.76 -12.02
C GLY A 65 -36.56 -1.02 -13.39
N VAL A 66 -36.39 0.06 -14.16
CA VAL A 66 -35.78 0.03 -15.49
C VAL A 66 -34.57 0.95 -15.59
N GLU A 67 -34.29 1.71 -14.51
CA GLU A 67 -33.25 2.72 -14.49
C GLU A 67 -31.91 2.10 -14.08
N TYR A 68 -30.87 2.38 -14.85
CA TYR A 68 -29.49 2.01 -14.57
C TYR A 68 -28.52 3.04 -15.18
N THR A 69 -27.28 3.01 -14.73
CA THR A 69 -26.21 3.89 -15.19
C THR A 69 -25.32 3.12 -16.16
N GLU A 70 -25.29 3.53 -17.42
CA GLU A 70 -24.52 2.88 -18.51
C GLU A 70 -23.05 3.22 -18.42
N GLU A 71 -22.74 4.46 -18.09
CA GLU A 71 -21.38 4.97 -18.00
C GLU A 71 -21.30 5.99 -16.86
N TYR A 72 -20.14 6.10 -16.24
CA TYR A 72 -19.90 7.04 -15.17
C TYR A 72 -18.44 7.42 -15.05
N PHE A 73 -18.18 8.61 -14.50
CA PHE A 73 -16.88 9.03 -14.04
C PHE A 73 -16.75 8.79 -12.54
N VAL A 74 -15.48 8.64 -12.10
CA VAL A 74 -15.12 8.56 -10.70
C VAL A 74 -14.22 9.72 -10.33
N GLU A 75 -14.56 10.42 -9.25
CA GLU A 75 -13.69 11.41 -8.61
C GLU A 75 -13.42 10.98 -7.17
N TYR A 76 -12.23 11.29 -6.69
CA TYR A 76 -11.84 10.94 -5.33
C TYR A 76 -11.13 12.09 -4.64
N TRP A 77 -11.11 12.01 -3.31
CA TRP A 77 -10.50 13.01 -2.45
C TRP A 77 -9.81 12.34 -1.26
N ARG A 78 -8.66 12.88 -0.89
CA ARG A 78 -7.95 12.54 0.35
C ARG A 78 -7.33 13.78 0.98
N PRO A 79 -6.96 13.77 2.28
CA PRO A 79 -6.20 14.87 2.90
C PRO A 79 -4.94 15.19 2.08
N GLY A 80 -4.68 16.49 1.88
CA GLY A 80 -3.62 16.98 1.00
C GLY A 80 -4.11 17.48 -0.36
N PHE A 81 -5.27 17.04 -0.82
CA PHE A 81 -5.88 17.59 -2.04
C PHE A 81 -6.61 18.89 -1.77
N ASN A 82 -6.47 19.86 -2.69
CA ASN A 82 -7.23 21.11 -2.72
C ASN A 82 -8.45 21.05 -3.65
N LYS A 83 -8.55 20.00 -4.48
CA LYS A 83 -9.66 19.77 -5.41
C LYS A 83 -9.94 18.26 -5.51
N TRP A 84 -11.13 17.93 -6.03
CA TRP A 84 -11.44 16.56 -6.43
C TRP A 84 -10.58 16.15 -7.61
N VAL A 85 -10.03 14.91 -7.56
CA VAL A 85 -9.22 14.36 -8.64
C VAL A 85 -10.07 13.35 -9.41
N ARG A 86 -10.11 13.50 -10.73
CA ARG A 86 -10.77 12.55 -11.63
C ARG A 86 -9.86 11.35 -11.83
N TRP A 87 -10.40 10.16 -11.55
CA TRP A 87 -9.68 8.92 -11.79
C TRP A 87 -9.49 8.67 -13.29
N ARG A 88 -8.33 8.17 -13.63
CA ARG A 88 -7.95 7.72 -14.97
C ARG A 88 -7.30 6.35 -14.87
N ASN A 89 -7.60 5.48 -15.84
CA ASN A 89 -6.84 4.25 -15.97
C ASN A 89 -5.42 4.52 -16.48
N ARG A 90 -4.57 3.48 -16.53
CA ARG A 90 -3.17 3.61 -16.99
C ARG A 90 -3.03 4.12 -18.43
N ARG A 91 -4.08 4.05 -19.23
CA ARG A 91 -4.14 4.59 -20.60
C ARG A 91 -4.74 6.00 -20.68
N GLY A 92 -5.03 6.60 -19.54
CA GLY A 92 -5.60 7.95 -19.45
C GLY A 92 -7.12 8.03 -19.68
N MET A 93 -7.84 6.91 -19.80
CA MET A 93 -9.28 6.90 -19.94
C MET A 93 -9.97 7.17 -18.61
N GLU A 94 -10.94 8.07 -18.60
CA GLU A 94 -11.68 8.50 -17.40
C GLU A 94 -13.05 7.84 -17.28
N LEU A 95 -13.68 7.52 -18.42
CA LEU A 95 -15.04 7.00 -18.48
C LEU A 95 -15.05 5.49 -18.21
N LEU A 96 -15.86 5.09 -17.24
CA LEU A 96 -16.04 3.69 -16.85
C LEU A 96 -17.37 3.17 -17.41
N ALA A 97 -17.34 1.96 -17.97
CA ALA A 97 -18.54 1.27 -18.39
C ALA A 97 -19.33 0.79 -17.18
N GLY A 98 -20.60 1.15 -17.10
CA GLY A 98 -21.52 0.74 -16.05
C GLY A 98 -22.39 -0.46 -16.45
N ASN A 99 -23.67 -0.39 -16.07
CA ASN A 99 -24.64 -1.48 -16.25
C ASN A 99 -25.34 -1.42 -17.60
N ASN A 100 -25.77 -2.56 -18.12
CA ASN A 100 -26.65 -2.67 -19.31
C ASN A 100 -28.07 -3.11 -18.96
N ASN A 101 -28.32 -3.36 -17.69
CA ASN A 101 -29.65 -3.66 -17.15
C ASN A 101 -29.67 -3.32 -15.64
N PRO A 102 -30.86 -3.24 -14.99
CA PRO A 102 -30.97 -2.87 -13.58
C PRO A 102 -30.49 -3.94 -12.60
N TYR A 103 -30.38 -5.21 -13.00
CA TYR A 103 -30.31 -6.37 -12.10
C TYR A 103 -28.90 -6.96 -11.97
N THR A 104 -28.16 -7.00 -13.09
CA THR A 104 -26.84 -7.65 -13.13
C THR A 104 -25.79 -6.74 -12.53
N GLU A 105 -24.95 -7.30 -11.65
CA GLU A 105 -23.78 -6.59 -11.12
C GLU A 105 -22.75 -6.40 -12.23
N LYS A 106 -22.20 -5.20 -12.29
CA LYS A 106 -21.07 -4.86 -13.14
C LYS A 106 -19.89 -4.48 -12.28
N GLU A 107 -18.78 -5.20 -12.41
CA GLU A 107 -17.53 -4.89 -11.74
C GLU A 107 -16.63 -4.04 -12.63
N GLN A 108 -16.00 -3.02 -12.01
CA GLN A 108 -14.92 -2.23 -12.59
C GLN A 108 -13.73 -2.24 -11.65
N ILE A 109 -12.57 -2.63 -12.17
CA ILE A 109 -11.31 -2.64 -11.44
C ILE A 109 -10.66 -1.26 -11.56
N PHE A 110 -10.20 -0.71 -10.44
CA PHE A 110 -9.39 0.49 -10.43
C PHE A 110 -7.91 0.12 -10.61
N ASP A 111 -7.40 0.40 -11.79
CA ASP A 111 -5.99 0.26 -12.12
C ASP A 111 -5.49 1.55 -12.81
N PRO A 112 -4.76 2.42 -12.09
CA PRO A 112 -4.24 2.27 -10.73
C PRO A 112 -5.32 2.27 -9.64
N ALA A 113 -5.04 1.61 -8.50
CA ALA A 113 -5.90 1.63 -7.33
C ALA A 113 -6.01 3.05 -6.74
N ILE A 114 -7.13 3.36 -6.10
CA ILE A 114 -7.43 4.69 -5.58
C ILE A 114 -7.16 4.74 -4.08
N VAL A 115 -6.31 5.65 -3.62
CA VAL A 115 -6.19 5.97 -2.19
C VAL A 115 -7.07 7.18 -1.87
N ALA A 116 -8.13 6.98 -1.08
CA ALA A 116 -9.14 8.02 -0.83
C ALA A 116 -9.75 7.96 0.58
N THR A 117 -10.30 9.10 1.01
CA THR A 117 -11.25 9.19 2.14
C THR A 117 -12.67 9.45 1.68
N LYS A 118 -12.83 9.97 0.45
CA LYS A 118 -14.14 10.17 -0.20
C LYS A 118 -14.03 9.83 -1.68
N ILE A 119 -15.12 9.31 -2.23
CA ILE A 119 -15.25 8.98 -3.66
C ILE A 119 -16.61 9.44 -4.18
N ARG A 120 -16.65 9.91 -5.42
CA ARG A 120 -17.86 10.31 -6.13
C ARG A 120 -18.05 9.49 -7.38
N PHE A 121 -19.29 9.10 -7.62
CA PHE A 121 -19.77 8.50 -8.85
C PHE A 121 -20.62 9.53 -9.58
N ILE A 122 -20.21 9.90 -10.79
CA ILE A 122 -20.83 10.91 -11.62
C ILE A 122 -21.39 10.20 -12.83
N PRO A 123 -22.71 9.89 -12.87
CA PRO A 123 -23.31 9.25 -14.03
C PRO A 123 -23.13 10.08 -15.29
N TYR A 124 -22.90 9.40 -16.39
CA TYR A 124 -22.77 9.98 -17.72
C TYR A 124 -23.69 9.23 -18.68
N THR A 125 -24.26 9.95 -19.62
CA THR A 125 -25.05 9.36 -20.69
C THR A 125 -24.99 10.24 -21.96
N SER A 126 -24.99 9.59 -23.12
CA SER A 126 -25.01 10.28 -24.41
C SER A 126 -26.37 10.93 -24.72
N HIS A 127 -27.46 10.41 -24.11
CA HIS A 127 -28.83 10.87 -24.28
C HIS A 127 -29.43 11.23 -22.92
N MET A 128 -30.21 12.33 -22.88
CA MET A 128 -30.87 12.76 -21.64
C MET A 128 -31.85 11.67 -21.15
N ARG A 129 -31.61 11.13 -19.96
CA ARG A 129 -32.44 10.09 -19.33
C ARG A 129 -32.34 10.08 -17.81
N MET A 130 -33.34 9.45 -17.20
CA MET A 130 -33.24 9.08 -15.79
C MET A 130 -32.31 7.90 -15.62
N VAL A 131 -31.42 7.97 -14.64
CA VAL A 131 -30.51 6.91 -14.29
C VAL A 131 -30.55 6.63 -12.78
N CYS A 132 -30.25 5.42 -12.37
CA CYS A 132 -30.08 5.08 -10.96
C CYS A 132 -28.85 4.20 -10.82
N ILE A 133 -28.19 4.25 -9.64
CA ILE A 133 -27.01 3.46 -9.35
C ILE A 133 -27.03 2.95 -7.91
N ARG A 134 -26.65 1.71 -7.73
CA ARG A 134 -26.22 1.09 -6.47
C ARG A 134 -24.74 0.80 -6.57
N VAL A 135 -24.00 0.98 -5.49
CA VAL A 135 -22.54 0.81 -5.47
C VAL A 135 -22.10 -0.01 -4.28
N GLU A 136 -21.11 -0.85 -4.50
CA GLU A 136 -20.32 -1.53 -3.47
C GLU A 136 -18.85 -1.35 -3.79
N LEU A 137 -18.06 -0.89 -2.80
CA LEU A 137 -16.64 -0.61 -2.94
C LEU A 137 -15.82 -1.71 -2.31
N TYR A 138 -14.79 -2.14 -3.01
CA TYR A 138 -13.85 -3.16 -2.55
C TYR A 138 -12.47 -2.55 -2.36
N GLY A 139 -11.82 -2.91 -1.26
CA GLY A 139 -10.51 -2.37 -0.92
C GLY A 139 -10.13 -2.62 0.53
N CYS A 140 -8.98 -2.09 0.93
CA CYS A 140 -8.38 -2.29 2.24
C CYS A 140 -8.15 -0.97 2.97
N PRO A 141 -7.98 -0.98 4.31
CA PRO A 141 -7.47 0.18 5.03
C PRO A 141 -6.09 0.58 4.50
N TRP A 142 -5.88 1.88 4.27
CA TRP A 142 -4.58 2.44 3.94
C TRP A 142 -3.75 2.61 5.21
N THR A 143 -2.90 1.63 5.54
CA THR A 143 -2.15 1.60 6.81
C THR A 143 -0.78 2.24 6.73
N GLU A 144 -0.26 2.44 5.53
CA GLU A 144 1.06 3.03 5.31
C GLU A 144 1.12 4.50 5.68
N GLY A 145 -0.02 5.20 5.62
CA GLY A 145 -0.15 6.59 6.02
C GLY A 145 0.63 7.57 5.17
N LEU A 146 1.13 7.15 4.02
CA LEU A 146 1.74 8.05 3.04
C LEU A 146 0.66 8.93 2.43
N VAL A 147 0.82 10.25 2.52
CA VAL A 147 -0.10 11.26 2.01
C VAL A 147 0.27 11.68 0.60
N SER A 148 1.56 11.96 0.39
CA SER A 148 2.09 12.40 -0.91
C SER A 148 3.59 12.17 -1.00
N TYR A 149 4.12 12.24 -2.22
CA TYR A 149 5.52 12.48 -2.46
C TYR A 149 5.72 13.63 -3.44
N SER A 150 6.92 14.21 -3.42
CA SER A 150 7.32 15.29 -4.31
C SER A 150 8.70 14.99 -4.85
N MET A 151 8.89 15.17 -6.16
CA MET A 151 10.12 14.84 -6.86
C MET A 151 10.21 15.52 -8.22
N PRO A 152 11.38 15.63 -8.84
CA PRO A 152 11.48 15.94 -10.27
C PRO A 152 10.74 14.89 -11.09
N GLN A 153 9.98 15.29 -12.11
CA GLN A 153 9.32 14.36 -13.04
C GLN A 153 10.38 13.51 -13.75
N GLY A 154 10.07 12.24 -13.95
CA GLY A 154 10.87 11.36 -14.79
C GLY A 154 10.85 11.81 -16.26
N ILE A 155 11.84 11.42 -17.04
CA ILE A 155 12.02 11.88 -18.40
C ILE A 155 11.97 10.73 -19.43
N LYS A 156 11.67 11.08 -20.69
CA LYS A 156 11.72 10.12 -21.79
C LYS A 156 13.14 9.75 -22.17
N ARG A 157 13.35 8.49 -22.49
CA ARG A 157 14.60 7.96 -23.05
C ARG A 157 14.42 7.63 -24.53
N GLY A 158 14.79 8.56 -25.37
CA GLY A 158 14.48 8.48 -26.80
C GLY A 158 12.99 8.67 -27.08
N SER A 159 12.52 8.18 -28.21
CA SER A 159 11.12 8.33 -28.63
C SER A 159 10.19 7.24 -28.08
N GLU A 160 10.73 6.09 -27.65
CA GLU A 160 9.94 4.88 -27.37
C GLU A 160 9.76 4.57 -25.89
N VAL A 161 10.69 5.01 -25.03
CA VAL A 161 10.71 4.66 -23.61
C VAL A 161 10.31 5.88 -22.80
N ASP A 162 9.16 5.81 -22.17
CA ASP A 162 8.65 6.86 -21.30
C ASP A 162 8.85 6.46 -19.83
N LEU A 163 9.73 7.19 -19.13
CA LEU A 163 10.09 6.97 -17.73
C LEU A 163 9.50 8.07 -16.82
N SER A 164 8.44 8.74 -17.27
CA SER A 164 7.69 9.68 -16.44
C SER A 164 6.70 8.96 -15.52
N ASP A 165 6.40 9.55 -14.36
CA ASP A 165 5.32 9.08 -13.50
C ASP A 165 3.96 9.49 -14.08
N ARG A 166 3.35 8.60 -14.84
CA ARG A 166 2.13 8.87 -15.62
C ARG A 166 0.84 8.75 -14.82
N THR A 167 0.89 8.13 -13.66
CA THR A 167 -0.27 7.95 -12.79
C THR A 167 -0.31 8.94 -11.64
N TYR A 168 0.64 9.87 -11.59
CA TYR A 168 0.70 10.85 -10.52
C TYR A 168 -0.57 11.69 -10.44
N ASP A 169 -1.20 11.71 -9.28
CA ASP A 169 -2.50 12.37 -9.07
C ASP A 169 -2.41 13.76 -8.41
N GLY A 170 -1.18 14.23 -8.16
CA GLY A 170 -0.91 15.56 -7.61
C GLY A 170 -0.82 16.65 -8.68
N ARG A 171 0.05 17.62 -8.43
CA ARG A 171 0.36 18.72 -9.34
C ARG A 171 1.70 18.50 -10.00
N GLU A 172 1.78 18.88 -11.27
CA GLU A 172 3.03 18.99 -12.00
C GLU A 172 3.23 20.44 -12.42
N GLU A 173 4.35 21.01 -12.03
CA GLU A 173 4.70 22.39 -12.35
C GLU A 173 6.19 22.50 -12.67
N GLY A 174 6.53 22.98 -13.86
CA GLY A 174 7.93 23.12 -14.27
C GLY A 174 8.73 21.81 -14.29
N GLY A 175 8.08 20.66 -14.51
CA GLY A 175 8.73 19.35 -14.46
C GLY A 175 9.00 18.84 -13.04
N TYR A 176 8.31 19.39 -12.04
CA TYR A 176 8.35 18.95 -10.64
C TYR A 176 6.97 18.50 -10.17
N LEU A 177 6.90 17.32 -9.57
CA LEU A 177 5.68 16.71 -9.04
C LEU A 177 5.52 17.04 -7.56
N SER A 178 4.30 17.39 -7.13
CA SER A 178 4.03 17.73 -5.73
C SER A 178 2.60 17.39 -5.26
N GLY A 179 2.48 16.96 -4.01
CA GLY A 179 1.21 16.77 -3.32
C GLY A 179 0.37 15.62 -3.83
N GLY A 180 0.96 14.60 -4.48
CA GLY A 180 0.28 13.45 -5.04
C GLY A 180 0.93 12.11 -4.71
N LEU A 181 0.31 11.05 -5.17
CA LEU A 181 0.81 9.67 -5.23
C LEU A 181 0.78 9.21 -6.68
N GLY A 182 1.62 8.25 -7.04
CA GLY A 182 1.70 7.70 -8.38
C GLY A 182 2.44 6.37 -8.41
N GLN A 183 3.19 6.11 -9.48
CA GLN A 183 3.81 4.81 -9.76
C GLN A 183 4.80 4.34 -8.68
N LEU A 184 5.48 5.24 -7.97
CA LEU A 184 6.48 4.84 -6.97
C LEU A 184 5.90 4.13 -5.74
N VAL A 185 4.57 4.09 -5.58
CA VAL A 185 3.89 3.54 -4.39
C VAL A 185 2.59 2.81 -4.75
N ASP A 186 2.47 2.34 -5.97
CA ASP A 186 1.28 1.64 -6.47
C ASP A 186 1.31 0.11 -6.24
N GLY A 187 2.40 -0.40 -5.67
CA GLY A 187 2.62 -1.80 -5.36
C GLY A 187 3.09 -2.63 -6.56
N GLN A 188 3.46 -1.99 -7.68
CA GLN A 188 3.92 -2.68 -8.88
C GLN A 188 5.42 -2.46 -9.09
N LYS A 189 6.15 -3.56 -9.17
CA LYS A 189 7.58 -3.56 -9.47
C LYS A 189 7.81 -3.66 -10.96
N GLY A 190 8.71 -2.83 -11.46
CA GLY A 190 9.14 -2.88 -12.85
C GLY A 190 9.93 -4.14 -13.19
N PRO A 191 9.87 -4.63 -14.45
CA PRO A 191 10.61 -5.80 -14.91
C PRO A 191 12.11 -5.52 -15.01
N ASP A 192 12.95 -6.56 -14.99
CA ASP A 192 14.39 -6.44 -15.13
C ASP A 192 14.80 -5.64 -16.38
N ASN A 193 14.13 -5.90 -17.48
CA ASN A 193 14.35 -5.18 -18.74
C ASN A 193 13.27 -4.11 -18.95
N PHE A 194 13.60 -2.87 -18.62
CA PHE A 194 12.73 -1.70 -18.77
C PHE A 194 12.33 -1.40 -20.22
N ARG A 195 12.97 -2.00 -21.22
CA ARG A 195 12.68 -1.81 -22.64
C ARG A 195 11.55 -2.70 -23.16
N LEU A 196 11.10 -3.65 -22.36
CA LEU A 196 9.96 -4.49 -22.68
C LEU A 196 8.67 -3.81 -22.21
N ASP A 197 7.63 -3.91 -23.01
CA ASP A 197 6.27 -3.54 -22.62
C ASP A 197 5.55 -4.78 -22.12
N VAL A 198 5.72 -5.06 -20.82
CA VAL A 198 5.12 -6.25 -20.18
C VAL A 198 3.65 -6.03 -19.84
N SER A 199 3.27 -4.80 -19.52
CA SER A 199 1.92 -4.44 -19.07
C SER A 199 0.99 -4.00 -20.22
N GLY A 200 1.54 -3.75 -21.43
CA GLY A 200 0.81 -3.18 -22.55
C GLY A 200 0.50 -1.68 -22.41
N ASN A 201 1.22 -1.00 -21.48
CA ASN A 201 1.07 0.44 -21.22
C ASN A 201 2.18 1.29 -21.85
N GLY A 202 3.14 0.65 -22.51
CA GLY A 202 4.30 1.25 -23.16
C GLY A 202 5.62 0.85 -22.52
N LYS A 203 6.70 0.91 -23.32
CA LYS A 203 8.06 0.59 -22.85
C LYS A 203 8.48 1.56 -21.73
N GLY A 204 9.00 1.02 -20.63
CA GLY A 204 9.47 1.78 -19.47
C GLY A 204 8.37 2.23 -18.53
N TYR A 205 7.11 1.90 -18.79
CA TYR A 205 5.95 2.39 -18.04
C TYR A 205 6.06 2.16 -16.51
N GLU A 206 6.60 1.03 -16.08
CA GLU A 206 6.71 0.68 -14.68
C GLU A 206 7.91 1.33 -13.96
N TRP A 207 8.68 2.17 -14.67
CA TRP A 207 9.88 2.81 -14.17
C TRP A 207 9.78 4.33 -14.24
N VAL A 208 10.19 5.01 -13.17
CA VAL A 208 10.45 6.44 -13.19
C VAL A 208 11.96 6.65 -13.30
N GLY A 209 12.40 7.44 -14.28
CA GLY A 209 13.82 7.54 -14.60
C GLY A 209 14.33 8.97 -14.76
N TRP A 210 15.53 9.21 -14.25
CA TRP A 210 16.24 10.50 -14.31
C TRP A 210 17.62 10.32 -14.92
N ARG A 211 18.12 11.39 -15.54
CA ARG A 211 19.40 11.41 -16.20
C ARG A 211 20.29 12.51 -15.63
N ASN A 212 21.56 12.19 -15.33
CA ASN A 212 22.48 13.10 -14.63
C ASN A 212 22.97 14.29 -15.46
N ASP A 213 22.80 14.26 -16.76
CA ASP A 213 23.25 15.32 -17.71
C ASP A 213 22.11 16.25 -18.15
N THR A 214 20.94 16.17 -17.53
CA THR A 214 19.87 17.16 -17.73
C THR A 214 20.19 18.44 -16.94
N PRO A 215 19.78 19.62 -17.44
CA PRO A 215 20.08 20.89 -16.75
C PRO A 215 19.64 20.93 -15.29
N SER A 216 18.53 20.26 -14.95
CA SER A 216 17.99 20.18 -13.59
C SER A 216 18.70 19.19 -12.68
N MET A 217 19.47 18.23 -13.24
CA MET A 217 20.13 17.15 -12.49
C MET A 217 21.65 17.24 -12.51
N LEU A 218 22.23 18.17 -13.28
CA LEU A 218 23.68 18.28 -13.43
C LEU A 218 24.34 18.60 -12.09
N GLY A 219 25.12 17.64 -11.57
CA GLY A 219 25.79 17.75 -10.26
C GLY A 219 24.87 17.60 -9.04
N HIS A 220 23.58 17.32 -9.24
CA HIS A 220 22.60 17.15 -8.17
C HIS A 220 22.10 15.71 -8.06
N PRO A 221 21.76 15.23 -6.84
CA PRO A 221 21.09 13.95 -6.67
C PRO A 221 19.62 14.03 -7.11
N VAL A 222 19.02 12.89 -7.38
CA VAL A 222 17.55 12.77 -7.43
C VAL A 222 17.02 12.92 -6.01
N GLU A 223 16.20 13.94 -5.77
CA GLU A 223 15.63 14.23 -4.46
C GLU A 223 14.13 13.89 -4.47
N ILE A 224 13.70 13.01 -3.56
CA ILE A 224 12.31 12.62 -3.38
C ILE A 224 11.92 12.87 -1.92
N THR A 225 10.87 13.65 -1.70
CA THR A 225 10.36 13.94 -0.36
C THR A 225 9.00 13.27 -0.18
N PHE A 226 8.87 12.44 0.83
CA PHE A 226 7.65 11.73 1.21
C PHE A 226 7.03 12.38 2.44
N GLU A 227 5.71 12.62 2.39
CA GLU A 227 4.91 13.16 3.50
C GLU A 227 3.98 12.10 4.06
N PHE A 228 3.96 11.95 5.37
CA PHE A 228 3.08 11.01 6.08
C PHE A 228 1.99 11.76 6.87
N ASP A 229 0.92 11.06 7.20
CA ASP A 229 -0.23 11.55 7.95
C ASP A 229 0.12 12.07 9.35
N TYR A 230 1.07 11.39 10.02
CA TYR A 230 1.63 11.78 11.32
C TYR A 230 3.09 11.31 11.44
N SER A 231 3.77 11.67 12.54
CA SER A 231 5.12 11.20 12.83
C SER A 231 5.13 9.69 13.02
N ARG A 232 6.04 9.01 12.34
CA ARG A 232 6.20 7.54 12.35
C ARG A 232 7.64 7.18 12.68
N ASN A 233 7.84 6.01 13.30
CA ASN A 233 9.17 5.43 13.49
C ASN A 233 9.49 4.53 12.29
N PHE A 234 10.49 4.91 11.52
CA PHE A 234 10.93 4.19 10.33
C PHE A 234 12.07 3.23 10.66
N THR A 235 11.89 1.95 10.37
CA THR A 235 12.94 0.92 10.52
C THR A 235 13.73 0.72 9.26
N ALA A 236 13.08 0.76 8.10
CA ALA A 236 13.72 0.63 6.80
C ALA A 236 12.91 1.29 5.68
N ILE A 237 13.58 1.57 4.57
CA ILE A 237 13.01 1.87 3.25
C ILE A 237 13.53 0.85 2.24
N HIS A 238 12.66 0.33 1.40
CA HIS A 238 12.99 -0.60 0.32
C HIS A 238 12.76 0.09 -1.00
N LEU A 239 13.75 0.01 -1.88
CA LEU A 239 13.74 0.64 -3.20
C LEU A 239 13.88 -0.45 -4.26
N HIS A 240 12.95 -0.52 -5.20
CA HIS A 240 13.08 -1.39 -6.37
C HIS A 240 13.70 -0.61 -7.51
N MET A 241 14.99 -0.90 -7.79
CA MET A 241 15.83 -0.13 -8.70
C MET A 241 16.28 -0.96 -9.89
N ASN A 242 16.38 -0.33 -11.06
CA ASN A 242 16.90 -1.00 -12.25
C ASN A 242 18.44 -1.01 -12.25
N ASN A 243 19.04 -2.11 -12.75
CA ASN A 243 20.48 -2.28 -12.89
C ASN A 243 20.83 -2.83 -14.28
N TYR A 244 20.47 -2.10 -15.34
CA TYR A 244 20.80 -2.46 -16.71
C TYR A 244 22.07 -1.73 -17.17
N PHE A 245 23.22 -2.12 -16.60
CA PHE A 245 24.47 -1.33 -16.67
C PHE A 245 25.02 -1.21 -18.10
N THR A 246 24.82 -2.17 -19.01
CA THR A 246 25.21 -2.03 -20.44
C THR A 246 24.40 -0.96 -21.17
N LYS A 247 23.36 -0.42 -20.55
CA LYS A 247 22.54 0.69 -21.04
C LYS A 247 22.65 1.94 -20.16
N ASP A 248 23.77 2.11 -19.45
CA ASP A 248 24.05 3.24 -18.57
C ASP A 248 23.02 3.42 -17.45
N VAL A 249 22.34 2.36 -17.01
CA VAL A 249 21.39 2.36 -15.91
C VAL A 249 21.99 1.57 -14.77
N GLN A 250 22.20 2.21 -13.62
CA GLN A 250 22.68 1.55 -12.41
C GLN A 250 21.86 1.99 -11.20
N VAL A 251 21.94 1.18 -10.16
CA VAL A 251 21.55 1.63 -8.82
C VAL A 251 22.44 2.82 -8.43
N PHE A 252 21.96 3.67 -7.56
CA PHE A 252 22.71 4.83 -7.08
C PHE A 252 24.09 4.43 -6.48
N SER A 253 25.08 5.34 -6.54
CA SER A 253 26.38 5.14 -5.88
C SER A 253 26.25 5.19 -4.36
N TYR A 254 25.55 6.17 -3.85
CA TYR A 254 25.16 6.29 -2.45
C TYR A 254 23.85 7.05 -2.29
N ALA A 255 23.19 6.87 -1.15
CA ALA A 255 21.97 7.54 -0.79
C ALA A 255 22.09 8.25 0.56
N LYS A 256 21.38 9.37 0.70
CA LYS A 256 21.18 10.05 1.99
C LYS A 256 19.70 10.07 2.31
N VAL A 257 19.34 9.67 3.53
CA VAL A 257 17.95 9.70 4.01
C VAL A 257 17.86 10.64 5.21
N TYR A 258 17.06 11.68 5.06
CA TYR A 258 16.76 12.65 6.10
C TYR A 258 15.36 12.40 6.63
N LEU A 259 15.16 12.60 7.92
CA LEU A 259 13.86 12.55 8.58
C LEU A 259 13.59 13.89 9.27
N GLY A 260 12.35 14.37 9.19
CA GLY A 260 11.96 15.66 9.69
C GLY A 260 10.52 15.74 10.18
N ALA A 261 10.25 16.78 10.97
CA ALA A 261 8.91 17.09 11.44
C ALA A 261 8.09 17.90 10.42
N GLY A 262 8.74 18.63 9.52
CA GLY A 262 8.16 19.47 8.47
C GLY A 262 8.91 19.34 7.16
N ALA A 263 8.29 19.77 6.06
CA ALA A 263 8.80 19.62 4.69
C ALA A 263 10.22 20.20 4.47
N ASN A 264 10.56 21.25 5.22
CA ASN A 264 11.88 21.89 5.16
C ASN A 264 12.63 21.85 6.51
N GLN A 265 12.16 21.04 7.46
CA GLN A 265 12.70 20.93 8.81
C GLN A 265 13.25 19.52 9.03
N PHE A 266 14.36 19.22 8.36
CA PHE A 266 15.10 17.99 8.57
C PHE A 266 16.14 18.19 9.65
N THR A 267 16.05 17.42 10.73
CA THR A 267 16.93 17.56 11.90
C THR A 267 17.79 16.32 12.07
N GLY A 268 19.03 16.53 12.51
CA GLY A 268 19.99 15.45 12.75
C GLY A 268 20.77 15.02 11.51
N GLU A 269 21.74 14.15 11.73
CA GLU A 269 22.58 13.57 10.69
C GLU A 269 21.75 12.66 9.77
N PRO A 270 21.90 12.75 8.44
CA PRO A 270 21.25 11.82 7.51
C PRO A 270 21.76 10.40 7.71
N VAL A 271 20.92 9.42 7.35
CA VAL A 271 21.39 8.06 7.18
C VAL A 271 22.11 7.99 5.84
N HIS A 272 23.38 7.61 5.88
CA HIS A 272 24.20 7.36 4.70
C HIS A 272 24.16 5.88 4.34
N PHE A 273 23.99 5.58 3.06
CA PHE A 273 24.03 4.21 2.54
C PHE A 273 24.81 4.19 1.23
N SER A 274 25.90 3.47 1.17
CA SER A 274 26.68 3.23 -0.05
C SER A 274 26.30 1.92 -0.68
N TYR A 275 26.02 1.93 -1.97
CA TYR A 275 25.71 0.72 -2.74
C TYR A 275 26.97 0.19 -3.42
N ILE A 276 27.21 -1.12 -3.31
CA ILE A 276 28.31 -1.77 -4.02
C ILE A 276 27.80 -2.13 -5.41
N PRO A 277 28.37 -1.59 -6.50
CA PRO A 277 27.92 -1.85 -7.84
C PRO A 277 27.97 -3.34 -8.19
N ASP A 278 26.90 -3.83 -8.80
CA ASP A 278 26.84 -5.16 -9.41
C ASP A 278 26.88 -5.01 -10.93
N LEU A 279 28.01 -5.34 -11.52
CA LEU A 279 28.25 -5.30 -12.96
C LEU A 279 28.29 -6.71 -13.60
N VAL A 280 27.71 -7.70 -12.91
CA VAL A 280 27.68 -9.09 -13.37
C VAL A 280 26.31 -9.46 -13.93
N LEU A 281 25.23 -9.07 -13.25
CA LEU A 281 23.87 -9.44 -13.64
C LEU A 281 23.01 -8.20 -13.92
N GLU A 282 22.44 -8.16 -15.12
CA GLU A 282 21.49 -7.12 -15.55
C GLU A 282 20.06 -7.47 -15.12
N GLN A 283 19.77 -7.25 -13.85
CA GLN A 283 18.42 -7.43 -13.29
C GLN A 283 18.09 -6.29 -12.33
N ALA A 284 16.81 -6.07 -12.10
CA ALA A 284 16.36 -5.14 -11.06
C ALA A 284 16.86 -5.58 -9.67
N ARG A 285 17.04 -4.63 -8.76
CA ARG A 285 17.55 -4.84 -7.41
C ARG A 285 16.60 -4.28 -6.38
N ASP A 286 16.30 -5.09 -5.37
CA ASP A 286 15.63 -4.63 -4.16
C ASP A 286 16.69 -4.16 -3.16
N VAL A 287 16.80 -2.85 -2.98
CA VAL A 287 17.76 -2.22 -2.08
C VAL A 287 17.08 -1.83 -0.79
N THR A 288 17.60 -2.30 0.34
CA THR A 288 17.07 -1.98 1.66
C THR A 288 18.01 -1.07 2.43
N ILE A 289 17.52 0.12 2.80
CA ILE A 289 18.24 1.07 3.64
C ILE A 289 17.64 1.02 5.04
N LYS A 290 18.44 0.66 6.04
CA LYS A 290 18.02 0.64 7.46
C LYS A 290 18.00 2.04 8.03
N LEU A 291 16.89 2.43 8.65
CA LEU A 291 16.65 3.77 9.19
C LEU A 291 16.73 3.83 10.73
N HIS A 292 17.02 2.69 11.40
CA HIS A 292 17.30 2.60 12.83
C HIS A 292 16.20 3.15 13.74
N SER A 293 14.93 2.94 13.37
CA SER A 293 13.74 3.40 14.12
C SER A 293 13.74 4.91 14.36
N ARG A 294 14.21 5.70 13.40
CA ARG A 294 14.16 7.17 13.46
C ARG A 294 12.74 7.66 13.23
N ALA A 295 12.36 8.69 14.01
CA ALA A 295 11.03 9.28 13.91
C ALA A 295 11.02 10.47 12.94
N GLY A 296 9.91 10.59 12.18
CA GLY A 296 9.66 11.73 11.30
C GLY A 296 8.28 11.69 10.68
N ARG A 297 7.77 12.83 10.27
CA ARG A 297 6.58 12.96 9.42
C ARG A 297 6.97 13.11 7.95
N PHE A 298 8.15 13.66 7.69
CA PHE A 298 8.71 13.82 6.37
C PHE A 298 9.99 13.00 6.25
N LEU A 299 10.14 12.30 5.11
CA LEU A 299 11.33 11.58 4.76
C LEU A 299 11.84 12.12 3.41
N LYS A 300 13.07 12.62 3.38
CA LYS A 300 13.74 13.07 2.15
C LYS A 300 14.80 12.05 1.77
N LEU A 301 14.70 11.51 0.58
CA LEU A 301 15.63 10.59 -0.03
C LEU A 301 16.40 11.29 -1.12
N GLN A 302 17.74 11.27 -1.04
CA GLN A 302 18.63 11.74 -2.08
C GLN A 302 19.41 10.57 -2.66
N LEU A 303 19.30 10.35 -3.98
CA LEU A 303 19.99 9.29 -4.72
C LEU A 303 21.06 9.88 -5.63
N TYR A 304 22.32 9.53 -5.39
CA TYR A 304 23.46 10.03 -6.15
C TYR A 304 23.81 9.07 -7.28
N PHE A 305 24.00 9.61 -8.47
CA PHE A 305 24.23 8.83 -9.69
C PHE A 305 25.51 8.00 -9.63
N ALA A 306 25.42 6.71 -9.97
CA ALA A 306 26.55 5.83 -10.24
C ALA A 306 26.87 5.76 -11.75
N ALA A 307 25.84 5.93 -12.60
CA ALA A 307 25.91 5.94 -14.04
C ALA A 307 25.05 7.10 -14.59
N ARG A 308 24.84 7.13 -15.90
CA ARG A 308 24.06 8.19 -16.55
C ARG A 308 22.60 8.23 -16.14
N TRP A 309 21.98 7.06 -15.80
CA TRP A 309 20.59 6.93 -15.44
C TRP A 309 20.40 6.28 -14.08
N ILE A 310 19.44 6.82 -13.34
CA ILE A 310 18.79 6.15 -12.20
C ILE A 310 17.34 5.86 -12.59
N MET A 311 16.86 4.64 -12.33
CA MET A 311 15.46 4.25 -12.50
C MET A 311 14.94 3.59 -11.23
N LEU A 312 13.80 4.07 -10.75
CA LEU A 312 13.11 3.62 -9.55
C LEU A 312 11.68 3.24 -9.93
N SER A 313 11.19 2.13 -9.45
CA SER A 313 9.84 1.64 -9.75
C SER A 313 8.95 1.63 -8.52
N GLU A 314 9.46 1.18 -7.38
CA GLU A 314 8.64 1.03 -6.18
C GLU A 314 9.42 1.41 -4.92
N VAL A 315 8.74 2.07 -3.99
CA VAL A 315 9.25 2.47 -2.67
C VAL A 315 8.33 1.95 -1.59
N ILE A 316 8.87 1.12 -0.70
CA ILE A 316 8.12 0.53 0.40
C ILE A 316 8.74 0.97 1.74
N PHE A 317 7.90 1.35 2.69
CA PHE A 317 8.33 1.81 4.01
C PHE A 317 8.01 0.79 5.09
N GLU A 318 9.03 0.44 5.87
CA GLU A 318 8.80 -0.23 7.15
C GLU A 318 8.68 0.82 8.25
N SER A 319 7.45 1.10 8.68
CA SER A 319 7.19 2.09 9.73
C SER A 319 6.13 1.62 10.72
N GLY A 320 6.23 2.09 11.96
CA GLY A 320 5.25 1.90 13.01
C GLY A 320 4.74 3.24 13.53
N LYS A 321 3.55 3.23 14.17
CA LYS A 321 3.08 4.40 14.91
C LYS A 321 4.09 4.70 16.01
N GLU A 322 4.49 5.96 16.11
CA GLU A 322 5.28 6.42 17.25
C GLU A 322 4.46 6.15 18.52
N LYS A 323 4.94 5.24 19.37
CA LYS A 323 4.33 5.03 20.68
C LYS A 323 4.54 6.33 21.43
N GLY A 324 3.46 7.10 21.62
CA GLY A 324 3.49 8.37 22.33
C GLY A 324 4.20 8.19 23.67
N GLY A 325 5.48 8.47 23.70
CA GLY A 325 6.23 8.59 24.93
C GLY A 325 5.58 9.71 25.70
N LYS A 326 5.07 9.42 26.92
CA LYS A 326 4.70 10.44 27.88
C LYS A 326 5.95 11.34 28.02
N ARG A 327 6.02 12.43 27.26
CA ARG A 327 6.98 13.49 27.52
C ARG A 327 6.74 13.88 28.97
N LYS A 328 7.66 13.52 29.85
CA LYS A 328 7.79 14.19 31.16
C LYS A 328 8.01 15.65 30.83
N ARG A 329 6.92 16.44 30.85
CA ARG A 329 7.04 17.89 30.91
C ARG A 329 7.82 18.17 32.17
N SER A 330 9.08 18.56 32.03
CA SER A 330 9.76 19.30 33.07
C SER A 330 9.03 20.64 33.17
N SER A 331 8.03 20.68 34.03
CA SER A 331 7.38 21.91 34.40
C SER A 331 8.35 22.70 35.28
N GLN A 332 9.19 23.56 34.64
CA GLN A 332 9.65 24.72 35.35
C GLN A 332 8.43 25.65 35.53
N ALA A 333 7.83 25.55 36.69
CA ALA A 333 6.73 26.39 37.13
C ALA A 333 7.27 27.83 37.31
N ILE A 334 6.86 28.70 36.39
CA ILE A 334 6.89 30.14 36.66
C ILE A 334 5.79 30.42 37.65
N LYS A 335 6.17 30.72 38.93
CA LYS A 335 5.26 31.20 39.95
C LYS A 335 4.73 32.55 39.55
N ILE A 336 3.46 32.62 39.16
CA ILE A 336 2.69 33.86 39.17
C ILE A 336 1.76 33.79 40.39
N TYR A 337 2.07 34.62 41.40
CA TYR A 337 1.18 34.85 42.52
C TYR A 337 -0.11 35.53 42.04
N ARG A 338 -1.27 34.94 42.35
CA ARG A 338 -2.53 35.65 42.52
C ARG A 338 -3.20 35.16 43.78
N HIS A 339 -3.35 36.12 44.73
CA HIS A 339 -4.16 36.04 45.92
C HIS A 339 -5.62 35.94 45.54
N ASP A 340 -6.39 35.01 46.10
CA ASP A 340 -7.69 35.27 46.68
C ASP A 340 -8.19 34.09 47.53
N GLU A 341 -8.83 34.50 48.62
CA GLU A 341 -9.30 33.71 49.73
C GLU A 341 -10.58 32.93 49.45
N ARG A 342 -10.82 31.81 50.07
CA ARG A 342 -11.88 31.45 51.03
C ARG A 342 -12.23 29.94 51.04
N ASN A 343 -11.88 29.36 52.23
CA ASN A 343 -12.65 28.45 53.07
C ASN A 343 -13.26 27.11 52.60
N HIS A 344 -12.86 26.11 53.33
CA HIS A 344 -13.54 25.05 54.06
C HIS A 344 -13.41 23.59 53.59
N HIS A 345 -12.82 22.87 54.49
CA HIS A 345 -13.13 21.59 55.16
C HIS A 345 -12.44 20.32 54.68
N TYR A 346 -11.65 19.76 55.62
CA TYR A 346 -11.07 18.41 55.69
C TYR A 346 -12.14 17.30 55.87
N PRO A 347 -11.83 15.99 55.66
CA PRO A 347 -10.88 15.29 56.53
C PRO A 347 -9.96 14.23 55.88
N HIS A 348 -8.91 13.95 56.64
CA HIS A 348 -7.93 12.87 56.63
C HIS A 348 -8.41 11.48 56.23
N TYR A 349 -7.54 10.71 55.50
CA TYR A 349 -7.23 9.33 55.86
C TYR A 349 -5.75 9.01 55.57
N LYS A 350 -5.06 8.57 56.65
CA LYS A 350 -3.74 7.91 56.68
C LYS A 350 -3.92 6.47 56.19
N PHE A 351 -3.02 5.96 55.39
CA PHE A 351 -2.67 4.53 55.47
C PHE A 351 -1.16 4.34 55.35
N VAL A 352 -0.64 3.68 56.38
CA VAL A 352 0.72 3.17 56.58
C VAL A 352 0.72 1.75 56.04
N GLY A 353 1.77 1.35 55.31
CA GLY A 353 1.90 -0.06 54.92
C GLY A 353 3.29 -0.37 54.38
N HIS A 354 4.06 -0.92 55.20
CA HIS A 354 5.31 -1.68 55.21
C HIS A 354 5.92 -2.11 53.87
N LEU A 355 7.23 -1.82 53.77
CA LEU A 355 8.20 -2.58 52.96
C LEU A 355 8.41 -3.97 53.56
N SER A 356 8.43 -5.01 52.72
CA SER A 356 9.14 -6.25 52.98
C SER A 356 9.80 -6.75 51.72
N VAL A 357 11.12 -6.92 51.79
CA VAL A 357 12.01 -7.57 50.86
C VAL A 357 11.88 -9.08 51.06
N PRO A 358 11.83 -9.92 50.04
CA PRO A 358 12.19 -11.31 50.18
C PRO A 358 13.49 -11.68 49.47
N ASP A 359 14.16 -12.50 50.19
CA ASP A 359 15.45 -13.15 50.07
C ASP A 359 15.58 -14.10 48.87
N LYS A 360 16.83 -14.32 48.44
CA LYS A 360 17.29 -15.29 47.46
C LYS A 360 17.10 -16.72 47.92
N SER A 361 16.73 -17.55 46.97
CA SER A 361 17.21 -18.91 46.67
C SER A 361 16.10 -19.91 46.39
N LYS A 362 16.10 -20.43 45.17
CA LYS A 362 16.05 -21.85 44.76
C LYS A 362 15.67 -21.99 43.30
N GLU A 363 16.61 -22.52 42.53
CA GLU A 363 16.32 -23.11 41.21
C GLU A 363 15.45 -24.34 41.35
N PRO A 364 14.51 -24.57 40.43
CA PRO A 364 14.02 -25.91 40.16
C PRO A 364 14.34 -26.38 38.73
N GLU A 365 14.70 -27.61 38.67
CA GLU A 365 15.11 -28.44 37.55
C GLU A 365 14.27 -28.33 36.29
N SER A 366 14.95 -28.04 35.16
CA SER A 366 14.35 -27.78 33.85
C SER A 366 14.18 -29.02 32.95
N LYS A 367 14.13 -30.23 33.48
CA LYS A 367 14.09 -31.46 32.66
C LYS A 367 12.68 -31.96 32.26
N GLN A 368 11.61 -31.54 32.93
CA GLN A 368 10.24 -32.00 32.63
C GLN A 368 9.51 -31.14 31.60
N PHE A 369 9.92 -29.89 31.37
CA PHE A 369 9.25 -29.00 30.41
C PHE A 369 9.64 -29.24 28.95
N VAL A 370 10.82 -29.79 28.68
CA VAL A 370 11.31 -30.02 27.30
C VAL A 370 10.48 -31.09 26.58
N GLY A 371 10.09 -32.15 27.28
CA GLY A 371 9.25 -33.21 26.70
C GLY A 371 7.84 -32.74 26.32
N LEU A 372 7.25 -31.85 27.14
CA LEU A 372 5.92 -31.31 26.90
C LEU A 372 5.91 -30.34 25.69
N VAL A 373 6.94 -29.53 25.54
CA VAL A 373 7.11 -28.62 24.41
C VAL A 373 7.32 -29.38 23.11
N ILE A 374 8.12 -30.45 23.12
CA ILE A 374 8.33 -31.30 21.94
C ILE A 374 7.03 -32.02 21.56
N GLY A 375 6.27 -32.51 22.52
CA GLY A 375 4.97 -33.15 22.29
C GLY A 375 3.93 -32.22 21.67
N ILE A 376 3.86 -30.96 22.11
CA ILE A 376 2.95 -29.96 21.54
C ILE A 376 3.40 -29.56 20.14
N LEU A 377 4.71 -29.40 19.88
CA LEU A 377 5.22 -29.07 18.55
C LEU A 377 4.96 -30.19 17.53
N THR A 378 5.14 -31.45 17.92
CA THR A 378 4.86 -32.59 17.02
C THR A 378 3.38 -32.73 16.70
N THR A 379 2.47 -32.52 17.64
CA THR A 379 1.03 -32.53 17.39
C THR A 379 0.58 -31.41 16.46
N VAL A 380 1.13 -30.19 16.61
CA VAL A 380 0.86 -29.07 15.70
C VAL A 380 1.34 -29.33 14.29
N ILE A 381 2.53 -29.95 14.11
CA ILE A 381 3.07 -30.31 12.81
C ILE A 381 2.19 -31.37 12.11
N VAL A 382 1.73 -32.38 12.84
CA VAL A 382 0.84 -33.42 12.31
C VAL A 382 -0.52 -32.82 11.87
N MET A 383 -1.09 -31.91 12.66
CA MET A 383 -2.34 -31.22 12.32
C MET A 383 -2.18 -30.34 11.08
N LEU A 384 -1.04 -29.64 10.93
CA LEU A 384 -0.75 -28.84 9.75
C LEU A 384 -0.57 -29.70 8.49
N LEU A 385 0.10 -30.85 8.58
CA LEU A 385 0.24 -31.77 7.47
C LEU A 385 -1.12 -32.38 7.06
N ALA A 386 -1.98 -32.72 8.02
CA ALA A 386 -3.34 -33.18 7.76
C ALA A 386 -4.19 -32.11 7.09
N ALA A 387 -4.08 -30.86 7.52
CA ALA A 387 -4.78 -29.73 6.88
C ALA A 387 -4.29 -29.49 5.45
N ILE A 388 -2.99 -29.57 5.19
CA ILE A 388 -2.42 -29.41 3.85
C ILE A 388 -2.87 -30.55 2.93
N THR A 389 -2.85 -31.80 3.40
CA THR A 389 -3.33 -32.95 2.61
C THR A 389 -4.84 -32.85 2.34
N PHE A 390 -5.64 -32.38 3.30
CA PHE A 390 -7.07 -32.13 3.11
C PHE A 390 -7.34 -31.01 2.09
N ILE A 391 -6.60 -29.91 2.13
CA ILE A 391 -6.70 -28.82 1.14
C ILE A 391 -6.28 -29.32 -0.25
N PHE A 392 -5.22 -30.13 -0.33
CA PHE A 392 -4.78 -30.71 -1.60
C PHE A 392 -5.82 -31.68 -2.19
N TYR A 393 -6.42 -32.51 -1.35
CA TYR A 393 -7.50 -33.44 -1.74
C TYR A 393 -8.76 -32.68 -2.18
N ARG A 394 -9.14 -31.65 -1.45
CA ARG A 394 -10.28 -30.78 -1.80
C ARG A 394 -10.03 -30.00 -3.10
N ASN A 395 -8.81 -29.49 -3.32
CA ASN A 395 -8.44 -28.85 -4.58
C ASN A 395 -8.41 -29.81 -5.76
N ARG A 396 -8.01 -31.06 -5.56
CA ARG A 396 -8.10 -32.10 -6.60
C ARG A 396 -9.55 -32.43 -6.95
N ARG A 397 -10.42 -32.52 -5.95
CA ARG A 397 -11.89 -32.74 -6.19
C ARG A 397 -12.53 -31.54 -6.89
N LEU A 398 -12.15 -30.29 -6.53
CA LEU A 398 -12.63 -29.09 -7.21
C LEU A 398 -12.14 -29.00 -8.65
N LYS A 399 -10.89 -29.39 -8.92
CA LYS A 399 -10.37 -29.46 -10.30
C LYS A 399 -11.01 -30.55 -11.13
N ALA A 400 -11.42 -31.68 -10.52
CA ALA A 400 -12.14 -32.75 -11.20
C ALA A 400 -13.63 -32.39 -11.43
N ALA A 401 -14.23 -31.54 -10.57
CA ALA A 401 -15.60 -31.05 -10.74
C ALA A 401 -15.69 -29.82 -11.67
N LEU A 402 -14.56 -29.16 -11.93
CA LEU A 402 -14.40 -28.01 -12.84
C LEU A 402 -13.69 -28.43 -14.14
N ALA A 403 -13.74 -29.69 -14.53
CA ALA A 403 -13.39 -30.11 -15.90
C ALA A 403 -14.31 -29.34 -16.87
N PRO A 404 -13.74 -28.57 -17.82
CA PRO A 404 -14.55 -27.73 -18.68
C PRO A 404 -15.47 -28.61 -19.53
N SER A 405 -16.78 -28.47 -19.32
CA SER A 405 -17.74 -28.83 -20.34
C SER A 405 -17.56 -27.83 -21.48
N THR A 406 -16.98 -28.28 -22.57
CA THR A 406 -16.87 -27.52 -23.81
C THR A 406 -18.27 -27.27 -24.35
N PHE A 407 -18.77 -26.06 -24.15
CA PHE A 407 -19.88 -25.53 -24.92
C PHE A 407 -19.31 -24.78 -26.12
N TYR A 408 -19.55 -25.24 -27.31
CA TYR A 408 -19.33 -24.54 -28.56
C TYR A 408 -20.46 -23.52 -28.77
N ASP A 409 -20.12 -22.27 -28.91
CA ASP A 409 -21.01 -21.23 -29.45
C ASP A 409 -20.96 -21.29 -30.97
N GLN A 410 -22.06 -20.88 -31.63
CA GLN A 410 -22.26 -21.00 -33.08
C GLN A 410 -21.26 -20.21 -33.95
N GLN A 411 -20.19 -19.66 -33.40
CA GLN A 411 -19.14 -18.94 -34.14
C GLN A 411 -17.70 -19.39 -33.84
N GLY A 412 -17.47 -20.48 -33.15
CA GLY A 412 -16.18 -21.19 -33.17
C GLY A 412 -15.02 -20.60 -32.38
N ASP A 413 -15.21 -19.61 -31.49
CA ASP A 413 -14.13 -18.99 -30.72
C ASP A 413 -14.04 -19.43 -29.26
N LEU A 414 -12.83 -19.81 -28.83
CA LEU A 414 -12.47 -20.30 -27.50
C LEU A 414 -12.31 -19.14 -26.51
N LYS A 415 -13.21 -19.03 -25.57
CA LYS A 415 -13.13 -18.02 -24.49
C LYS A 415 -12.74 -18.66 -23.14
N VAL A 416 -11.52 -18.43 -22.69
CA VAL A 416 -11.01 -18.86 -21.37
C VAL A 416 -11.37 -17.80 -20.33
N ARG A 417 -12.08 -18.20 -19.29
CA ARG A 417 -12.45 -17.34 -18.16
C ARG A 417 -11.35 -17.36 -17.10
N ASN A 418 -10.59 -16.28 -16.98
CA ASN A 418 -9.63 -16.08 -15.88
C ASN A 418 -10.32 -15.34 -14.74
N GLU A 419 -10.63 -16.03 -13.65
CA GLU A 419 -11.02 -15.40 -12.39
C GLU A 419 -9.75 -15.00 -11.61
N LYS A 420 -9.46 -13.71 -11.57
CA LYS A 420 -8.39 -13.13 -10.72
C LYS A 420 -8.95 -12.84 -9.34
N PHE A 421 -8.33 -13.41 -8.31
CA PHE A 421 -8.60 -13.09 -6.90
C PHE A 421 -8.23 -11.64 -6.57
N PRO A 422 -8.94 -10.97 -5.65
CA PRO A 422 -8.63 -9.58 -5.29
C PRO A 422 -7.24 -9.43 -4.66
N LEU A 423 -6.46 -8.51 -5.19
CA LEU A 423 -5.07 -8.19 -4.78
C LEU A 423 -4.87 -7.97 -3.26
N CYS A 424 -5.89 -7.53 -2.55
CA CYS A 424 -5.84 -7.33 -1.10
C CYS A 424 -5.53 -8.60 -0.29
N PHE A 425 -6.00 -9.77 -0.74
CA PHE A 425 -5.75 -11.02 -0.03
C PHE A 425 -4.30 -11.50 -0.18
N VAL A 426 -3.70 -11.21 -1.33
CA VAL A 426 -2.30 -11.53 -1.63
C VAL A 426 -1.36 -10.61 -0.85
N TYR A 427 -1.68 -9.32 -0.75
CA TYR A 427 -0.85 -8.31 -0.09
C TYR A 427 -0.75 -8.54 1.44
N ASP A 428 -1.87 -8.83 2.12
CA ASP A 428 -1.88 -9.03 3.59
C ASP A 428 -1.32 -10.42 3.97
N HIS A 429 -1.52 -11.43 3.10
CA HIS A 429 -1.01 -12.79 3.34
C HIS A 429 0.50 -12.88 3.06
N PHE A 430 1.01 -12.22 2.02
CA PHE A 430 2.45 -12.10 1.75
C PHE A 430 3.18 -11.31 2.84
N ARG A 431 2.60 -10.22 3.33
CA ARG A 431 3.18 -9.42 4.41
C ARG A 431 3.27 -10.20 5.74
N ARG A 432 2.26 -11.00 6.10
CA ARG A 432 2.27 -11.85 7.31
C ARG A 432 3.21 -13.05 7.19
N LEU A 433 3.31 -13.66 6.02
CA LEU A 433 4.25 -14.76 5.76
C LEU A 433 5.72 -14.29 5.75
N PHE A 434 6.01 -13.10 5.23
CA PHE A 434 7.38 -12.56 5.22
C PHE A 434 7.84 -12.11 6.62
N THR A 435 6.99 -11.50 7.43
CA THR A 435 7.34 -11.11 8.81
C THR A 435 7.52 -12.32 9.72
N TRP A 436 6.73 -13.38 9.55
CA TRP A 436 6.82 -14.58 10.40
C TRP A 436 8.00 -15.49 10.01
N ASN A 437 8.29 -15.63 8.73
CA ASN A 437 9.45 -16.40 8.24
C ASN A 437 10.80 -15.71 8.53
N PHE A 438 10.86 -14.38 8.56
CA PHE A 438 12.11 -13.66 8.87
C PHE A 438 12.51 -13.81 10.35
N PHE A 439 11.55 -13.87 11.27
CA PHE A 439 11.83 -14.14 12.69
C PHE A 439 12.24 -15.61 12.94
N SER A 440 11.66 -16.54 12.21
CA SER A 440 12.01 -17.97 12.32
C SER A 440 13.35 -18.31 11.66
N LEU A 441 13.67 -17.69 10.51
CA LEU A 441 14.97 -17.88 9.85
C LEU A 441 16.15 -17.25 10.62
N LYS A 442 15.94 -16.12 11.32
CA LYS A 442 17.00 -15.53 12.16
C LYS A 442 17.38 -16.42 13.33
N LYS A 443 16.45 -17.13 13.93
CA LYS A 443 16.73 -18.11 14.99
C LYS A 443 17.50 -19.33 14.46
N ASN A 444 17.19 -19.81 13.26
CA ASN A 444 17.87 -20.95 12.64
C ASN A 444 19.26 -20.62 12.07
N ILE A 445 19.51 -19.37 11.64
CA ILE A 445 20.83 -18.96 11.13
C ILE A 445 21.84 -18.77 12.26
N ILE A 446 21.41 -18.30 13.43
CA ILE A 446 22.28 -18.18 14.61
C ILE A 446 22.66 -19.57 15.14
N THR A 447 21.71 -20.51 15.16
CA THR A 447 21.98 -21.91 15.56
C THR A 447 22.86 -22.65 14.58
N ARG A 448 22.75 -22.40 13.27
CA ARG A 448 23.62 -22.99 12.24
C ARG A 448 25.01 -22.35 12.15
N ARG A 449 25.20 -21.10 12.57
CA ARG A 449 26.55 -20.51 12.66
C ARG A 449 27.34 -21.02 13.85
N LEU A 450 26.72 -21.39 14.94
CA LEU A 450 27.37 -22.02 16.09
C LEU A 450 27.75 -23.48 15.80
N LEU A 451 26.94 -24.21 15.03
CA LEU A 451 27.26 -25.59 14.63
C LEU A 451 28.30 -25.71 13.50
N LYS A 452 28.47 -24.67 12.66
CA LYS A 452 29.50 -24.65 11.61
C LYS A 452 30.91 -24.30 12.13
N SER A 453 31.01 -23.60 13.27
CA SER A 453 32.31 -23.29 13.87
C SER A 453 32.94 -24.52 14.52
N ASP A 454 32.17 -25.49 14.99
CA ASP A 454 32.67 -26.70 15.61
C ASP A 454 32.97 -27.83 14.59
N TYR A 455 32.25 -27.84 13.44
CA TYR A 455 32.53 -28.83 12.36
C TYR A 455 33.77 -28.50 11.53
N SER A 456 34.13 -27.23 11.42
CA SER A 456 35.35 -26.80 10.71
C SER A 456 36.65 -27.13 11.49
N ARG A 457 36.57 -27.30 12.82
CA ARG A 457 37.73 -27.73 13.65
C ARG A 457 37.96 -29.23 13.64
N ILE A 458 36.95 -30.04 13.34
CA ILE A 458 37.05 -31.50 13.32
C ILE A 458 37.60 -32.00 11.98
N ILE A 459 37.33 -31.32 10.85
CA ILE A 459 37.80 -31.71 9.53
C ILE A 459 39.30 -31.36 9.30
N HIS A 460 39.82 -30.31 9.96
CA HIS A 460 41.25 -29.97 9.85
C HIS A 460 42.18 -30.85 10.68
N SER A 461 41.66 -31.67 11.60
CA SER A 461 42.48 -32.59 12.39
C SER A 461 42.58 -34.00 11.82
N GLU A 462 41.76 -34.37 10.81
CA GLU A 462 41.78 -35.70 10.21
C GLU A 462 42.42 -35.76 8.81
N VAL A 463 42.61 -34.61 8.13
CA VAL A 463 43.24 -34.58 6.80
C VAL A 463 44.78 -34.52 6.86
N SER A 464 45.37 -34.27 8.04
CA SER A 464 46.86 -34.29 8.22
C SER A 464 47.43 -35.64 8.60
N LYS A 465 46.69 -36.73 8.51
CA LYS A 465 47.16 -38.10 8.78
C LYS A 465 47.21 -39.00 7.55
N PHE A 466 46.96 -38.50 6.35
CA PHE A 466 47.12 -39.21 5.09
C PHE A 466 47.75 -38.32 4.02
N THR A 467 48.99 -37.95 4.23
CA THR A 467 50.02 -37.67 3.22
C THR A 467 51.36 -37.94 3.85
#